data_a71dcadda45d44f72c90e86119983e31
#
_entry.id   a71dcadda45d44f72c90e86119983e31
#
_cell.length_a   1.000
_cell.length_b   1.000
_cell.length_c   1.000
_cell.angle_alpha   90.00
_cell.angle_beta   90.00
_cell.angle_gamma   90.00
#
_symmetry.space_group_name_H-M   'P 1'
#
loop_
_entity.id
_entity.type
_entity.pdbx_description
1 polymer ?
#
loop_
_entity_poly.entity_id
_entity_poly.type
_entity_poly.pdbx_seq_one_letter_code
_entity_poly.pdbx_strand_id
1 'polypeptide(L)'
;MRTALTVAGSDSGGGAGIQADLKSFAAVGVHGCSVITCVTAQNTRSVDSIFPLPVDEVTAQLRAVLSDFAIGAAKTGMLYSAEIVRAVADALEGSRFPIVVDPVMVATVGASLETRDLAAALSRQLLPRADLVTPNRYEAERLSGRRVRSLADARIAARRISSLGAGAVLVKGGHFRGELVDLLYHEGRFTEYRSYRYPKELHGSGCALGASITAFLTAGDPLRVAIERGRQRVAMGFATAYRAGHGVEIVNSHAIVDRHGIVRAVEDGAAVAARIIPLAWTPEVGVNLGYALPGATSLADVCALEGRIIRVGERLQATGPARFGASRHVARIILTAMRYDPRLRSAINLKYREKNRTRLKKMGFALGTFAREREPRGASTMEWGTEQAIRRLGRVPDVIADRGGVGKEAMMRILGEEPADVLRKVRRIVRGA
;
A
#
# COMPACT_ATOMS: atom_id res chain seq x y z
N MET A 1 23.77 2.81 -12.97
CA MET A 1 22.61 2.54 -12.08
C MET A 1 22.84 3.32 -10.80
N ARG A 2 21.82 3.99 -10.21
CA ARG A 2 21.97 4.68 -8.91
C ARG A 2 22.00 3.65 -7.78
N THR A 3 22.74 3.95 -6.70
CA THR A 3 22.99 3.00 -5.61
C THR A 3 22.42 3.50 -4.28
N ALA A 4 21.68 2.67 -3.57
CA ALA A 4 21.21 2.90 -2.21
C ALA A 4 21.93 1.98 -1.22
N LEU A 5 22.07 2.44 0.01
CA LEU A 5 22.64 1.64 1.10
C LEU A 5 21.56 1.30 2.14
N THR A 6 21.51 0.04 2.58
CA THR A 6 20.80 -0.33 3.81
C THR A 6 21.79 -0.80 4.87
N VAL A 7 21.61 -0.33 6.11
CA VAL A 7 22.34 -0.76 7.30
C VAL A 7 21.33 -1.33 8.29
N ALA A 8 21.21 -2.67 8.34
CA ALA A 8 20.17 -3.31 9.14
C ALA A 8 20.48 -4.78 9.46
N GLY A 9 19.65 -5.38 10.30
CA GLY A 9 19.69 -6.82 10.57
C GLY A 9 19.24 -7.66 9.37
N SER A 10 19.74 -8.90 9.32
CA SER A 10 19.38 -9.89 8.31
C SER A 10 18.25 -10.78 8.83
N ASP A 11 17.11 -10.83 8.11
CA ASP A 11 15.98 -11.73 8.37
C ASP A 11 16.10 -13.01 7.54
N SER A 12 16.37 -14.15 8.19
CA SER A 12 16.49 -15.46 7.52
C SER A 12 15.18 -15.88 6.82
N GLY A 13 14.02 -15.40 7.29
CA GLY A 13 12.72 -15.63 6.65
C GLY A 13 12.50 -14.78 5.40
N GLY A 14 13.34 -13.78 5.15
CA GLY A 14 13.35 -12.96 3.93
C GLY A 14 12.20 -11.98 3.79
N GLY A 15 11.40 -11.77 4.85
CA GLY A 15 10.23 -10.90 4.85
C GLY A 15 10.48 -9.48 5.34
N ALA A 16 11.57 -9.27 6.11
CA ALA A 16 11.97 -7.98 6.68
C ALA A 16 13.48 -7.76 6.52
N GLY A 17 14.06 -6.86 7.31
CA GLY A 17 15.48 -6.58 7.36
C GLY A 17 16.07 -6.19 6.00
N ILE A 18 17.38 -6.43 5.84
CA ILE A 18 18.08 -6.13 4.57
C ILE A 18 17.44 -6.82 3.36
N GLN A 19 16.83 -7.99 3.54
CA GLN A 19 16.19 -8.73 2.46
C GLN A 19 14.98 -7.99 1.89
N ALA A 20 14.13 -7.44 2.74
CA ALA A 20 13.01 -6.59 2.30
C ALA A 20 13.50 -5.27 1.70
N ASP A 21 14.57 -4.70 2.24
CA ASP A 21 15.17 -3.46 1.76
C ASP A 21 15.74 -3.63 0.36
N LEU A 22 16.57 -4.65 0.12
CA LEU A 22 17.16 -4.94 -1.18
C LEU A 22 16.10 -5.26 -2.25
N LYS A 23 15.03 -6.00 -1.88
CA LYS A 23 13.87 -6.24 -2.76
C LYS A 23 13.17 -4.93 -3.13
N SER A 24 12.99 -4.02 -2.16
CA SER A 24 12.37 -2.71 -2.39
C SER A 24 13.23 -1.82 -3.30
N PHE A 25 14.55 -1.83 -3.12
CA PHE A 25 15.50 -1.11 -3.99
C PHE A 25 15.43 -1.62 -5.42
N ALA A 26 15.54 -2.95 -5.60
CA ALA A 26 15.47 -3.59 -6.91
C ALA A 26 14.14 -3.29 -7.63
N ALA A 27 13.02 -3.27 -6.90
CA ALA A 27 11.70 -2.98 -7.45
C ALA A 27 11.53 -1.53 -7.96
N VAL A 28 12.41 -0.61 -7.56
CA VAL A 28 12.48 0.78 -8.04
C VAL A 28 13.58 0.96 -9.11
N GLY A 29 14.35 -0.09 -9.38
CA GLY A 29 15.46 -0.03 -10.35
C GLY A 29 16.73 0.59 -9.76
N VAL A 30 16.93 0.50 -8.46
CA VAL A 30 18.10 1.00 -7.72
C VAL A 30 18.98 -0.19 -7.33
N HIS A 31 20.31 -0.06 -7.50
CA HIS A 31 21.26 -1.04 -6.95
C HIS A 31 21.31 -0.92 -5.44
N GLY A 32 21.20 -2.03 -4.73
CA GLY A 32 21.20 -2.06 -3.26
C GLY A 32 22.52 -2.61 -2.71
N CYS A 33 23.26 -1.77 -1.98
CA CYS A 33 24.31 -2.22 -1.08
C CYS A 33 23.73 -2.48 0.32
N SER A 34 24.35 -3.40 1.07
CA SER A 34 23.92 -3.72 2.44
C SER A 34 25.07 -3.83 3.39
N VAL A 35 24.83 -3.41 4.63
CA VAL A 35 25.67 -3.62 5.81
C VAL A 35 24.82 -4.36 6.84
N ILE A 36 25.28 -5.53 7.27
CA ILE A 36 24.58 -6.37 8.24
C ILE A 36 25.03 -6.00 9.64
N THR A 37 24.05 -5.69 10.52
CA THR A 37 24.31 -5.37 11.93
C THR A 37 24.11 -6.56 12.86
N CYS A 38 23.20 -7.44 12.52
CA CYS A 38 22.91 -8.69 13.22
C CYS A 38 22.28 -9.71 12.28
N VAL A 39 22.37 -10.99 12.64
CA VAL A 39 21.67 -12.07 11.94
C VAL A 39 20.59 -12.61 12.87
N THR A 40 19.36 -12.81 12.36
CA THR A 40 18.27 -13.41 13.11
C THR A 40 17.99 -14.83 12.62
N ALA A 41 17.73 -15.75 13.56
CA ALA A 41 17.01 -16.99 13.25
C ALA A 41 15.52 -16.67 13.33
N GLN A 42 14.95 -16.29 12.21
CA GLN A 42 13.59 -15.75 12.12
C GLN A 42 12.81 -16.44 11.01
N ASN A 43 11.51 -16.62 11.25
CA ASN A 43 10.56 -17.12 10.28
C ASN A 43 9.23 -16.33 10.38
N THR A 44 8.17 -16.78 9.72
CA THR A 44 6.87 -16.08 9.74
C THR A 44 6.11 -16.21 11.06
N ARG A 45 6.61 -16.95 12.05
CA ARG A 45 5.97 -17.23 13.36
C ARG A 45 6.73 -16.64 14.54
N SER A 46 8.08 -16.64 14.47
CA SER A 46 8.94 -16.35 15.62
C SER A 46 10.27 -15.71 15.19
N VAL A 47 10.92 -15.09 16.17
CA VAL A 47 12.35 -14.79 16.17
C VAL A 47 12.96 -15.65 17.28
N ASP A 48 13.67 -16.69 16.91
CA ASP A 48 14.18 -17.68 17.86
C ASP A 48 15.53 -17.25 18.47
N SER A 49 16.35 -16.55 17.69
CA SER A 49 17.61 -15.96 18.17
C SER A 49 18.03 -14.74 17.36
N ILE A 50 18.86 -13.91 17.96
CA ILE A 50 19.50 -12.75 17.34
C ILE A 50 20.97 -12.80 17.68
N PHE A 51 21.82 -12.79 16.66
CA PHE A 51 23.27 -12.73 16.79
C PHE A 51 23.79 -11.39 16.26
N PRO A 52 24.17 -10.44 17.14
CA PRO A 52 24.78 -9.18 16.71
C PRO A 52 26.18 -9.45 16.12
N LEU A 53 26.51 -8.75 15.04
CA LEU A 53 27.86 -8.76 14.50
C LEU A 53 28.76 -7.86 15.38
N PRO A 54 30.06 -8.21 15.51
CA PRO A 54 31.05 -7.34 16.14
C PRO A 54 31.07 -5.96 15.47
N VAL A 55 31.25 -4.89 16.26
CA VAL A 55 31.28 -3.51 15.77
C VAL A 55 32.34 -3.32 14.67
N ASP A 56 33.49 -3.96 14.82
CA ASP A 56 34.58 -3.89 13.84
C ASP A 56 34.15 -4.44 12.48
N GLU A 57 33.37 -5.55 12.46
CA GLU A 57 32.84 -6.13 11.22
C GLU A 57 31.77 -5.23 10.56
N VAL A 58 30.92 -4.59 11.36
CA VAL A 58 29.94 -3.60 10.85
C VAL A 58 30.68 -2.41 10.23
N THR A 59 31.73 -1.93 10.91
CA THR A 59 32.58 -0.82 10.44
C THR A 59 33.35 -1.19 9.19
N ALA A 60 33.87 -2.42 9.10
CA ALA A 60 34.56 -2.91 7.91
C ALA A 60 33.62 -2.95 6.67
N GLN A 61 32.40 -3.46 6.84
CA GLN A 61 31.38 -3.44 5.78
C GLN A 61 31.05 -2.01 5.32
N LEU A 62 30.82 -1.08 6.29
CA LEU A 62 30.56 0.33 5.99
C LEU A 62 31.71 0.95 5.19
N ARG A 63 32.95 0.73 5.63
CA ARG A 63 34.13 1.24 4.95
C ARG A 63 34.26 0.69 3.53
N ALA A 64 34.04 -0.60 3.34
CA ALA A 64 34.11 -1.23 2.02
C ALA A 64 33.07 -0.65 1.06
N VAL A 65 31.84 -0.46 1.52
CA VAL A 65 30.76 0.10 0.67
C VAL A 65 30.96 1.60 0.41
N LEU A 66 31.25 2.38 1.43
CA LEU A 66 31.35 3.85 1.29
C LEU A 66 32.60 4.30 0.52
N SER A 67 33.64 3.46 0.47
CA SER A 67 34.86 3.79 -0.30
C SER A 67 34.74 3.52 -1.80
N ASP A 68 33.81 2.65 -2.22
CA ASP A 68 33.70 2.21 -3.63
C ASP A 68 32.44 2.73 -4.33
N PHE A 69 31.30 2.77 -3.61
CA PHE A 69 30.00 3.05 -4.22
C PHE A 69 29.57 4.52 -4.03
N ALA A 70 29.12 5.15 -5.12
CA ALA A 70 28.47 6.46 -5.05
C ALA A 70 27.03 6.31 -4.52
N ILE A 71 26.87 6.42 -3.21
CA ILE A 71 25.58 6.27 -2.53
C ILE A 71 24.69 7.50 -2.79
N GLY A 72 23.48 7.28 -3.28
CA GLY A 72 22.48 8.32 -3.51
C GLY A 72 21.56 8.58 -2.32
N ALA A 73 21.29 7.58 -1.48
CA ALA A 73 20.61 7.68 -0.19
C ALA A 73 20.90 6.44 0.66
N ALA A 74 20.82 6.56 1.97
CA ALA A 74 20.98 5.45 2.90
C ALA A 74 19.75 5.26 3.79
N LYS A 75 19.49 4.01 4.20
CA LYS A 75 18.50 3.65 5.22
C LYS A 75 19.20 2.92 6.36
N THR A 76 18.84 3.26 7.60
CA THR A 76 19.11 2.38 8.73
C THR A 76 17.83 1.68 9.17
N GLY A 77 17.96 0.41 9.61
CA GLY A 77 16.88 -0.36 10.20
C GLY A 77 17.26 -0.83 11.61
N MET A 78 17.11 -2.12 11.90
CA MET A 78 17.51 -2.69 13.18
C MET A 78 19.02 -2.64 13.37
N LEU A 79 19.48 -1.83 14.34
CA LEU A 79 20.92 -1.66 14.67
C LEU A 79 21.34 -2.44 15.90
N TYR A 80 20.39 -2.98 16.67
CA TYR A 80 20.55 -3.86 17.82
C TYR A 80 21.15 -3.20 19.07
N SER A 81 22.31 -2.55 19.00
CA SER A 81 23.02 -2.01 20.19
C SER A 81 23.44 -0.55 20.06
N ALA A 82 23.68 0.10 21.19
CA ALA A 82 24.16 1.48 21.24
C ALA A 82 25.55 1.65 20.61
N GLU A 83 26.41 0.60 20.71
CA GLU A 83 27.74 0.60 20.10
C GLU A 83 27.66 0.59 18.58
N ILE A 84 26.80 -0.25 18.01
CA ILE A 84 26.57 -0.29 16.55
C ILE A 84 25.95 1.03 16.07
N VAL A 85 25.00 1.60 16.83
CA VAL A 85 24.43 2.93 16.49
C VAL A 85 25.53 4.00 16.40
N ARG A 86 26.47 4.03 17.36
CA ARG A 86 27.60 4.98 17.33
C ARG A 86 28.49 4.76 16.11
N ALA A 87 28.90 3.53 15.88
CA ALA A 87 29.76 3.19 14.72
C ALA A 87 29.11 3.56 13.37
N VAL A 88 27.81 3.31 13.22
CA VAL A 88 27.04 3.70 12.03
C VAL A 88 26.94 5.22 11.91
N ALA A 89 26.64 5.93 13.00
CA ALA A 89 26.55 7.38 13.01
C ALA A 89 27.89 8.04 12.65
N ASP A 90 29.00 7.53 13.19
CA ASP A 90 30.35 8.04 12.90
C ASP A 90 30.74 7.77 11.43
N ALA A 91 30.43 6.59 10.91
CA ALA A 91 30.71 6.25 9.51
C ALA A 91 29.89 7.06 8.50
N LEU A 92 28.70 7.52 8.89
CA LEU A 92 27.82 8.35 8.07
C LEU A 92 28.04 9.86 8.32
N GLU A 93 28.96 10.24 9.18
CA GLU A 93 29.27 11.65 9.43
C GLU A 93 29.79 12.33 8.17
N GLY A 94 29.28 13.54 7.88
CA GLY A 94 29.67 14.30 6.67
C GLY A 94 29.13 13.73 5.35
N SER A 95 28.28 12.71 5.38
CA SER A 95 27.62 12.20 4.17
C SER A 95 26.78 13.27 3.50
N ARG A 96 26.88 13.36 2.15
CA ARG A 96 26.13 14.35 1.34
C ARG A 96 24.84 13.79 0.74
N PHE A 97 24.48 12.56 1.08
CA PHE A 97 23.27 11.89 0.63
C PHE A 97 22.24 11.81 1.75
N PRO A 98 20.94 11.77 1.44
CA PRO A 98 19.88 11.66 2.44
C PRO A 98 19.96 10.36 3.25
N ILE A 99 19.68 10.47 4.56
CA ILE A 99 19.65 9.35 5.51
C ILE A 99 18.23 9.18 6.05
N VAL A 100 17.64 8.00 5.80
CA VAL A 100 16.32 7.59 6.33
C VAL A 100 16.54 6.66 7.51
N VAL A 101 16.12 7.07 8.70
CA VAL A 101 16.22 6.27 9.93
C VAL A 101 14.88 5.61 10.23
N ASP A 102 14.81 4.28 10.10
CA ASP A 102 13.71 3.47 10.62
C ASP A 102 14.13 2.94 12.00
N PRO A 103 13.62 3.51 13.12
CA PRO A 103 14.14 3.25 14.46
C PRO A 103 13.55 1.96 15.03
N VAL A 104 13.84 0.82 14.39
CA VAL A 104 13.27 -0.49 14.72
C VAL A 104 13.66 -0.93 16.12
N MET A 105 12.66 -1.11 17.00
CA MET A 105 12.83 -1.55 18.40
C MET A 105 12.08 -2.85 18.70
N VAL A 106 11.07 -3.22 17.89
CA VAL A 106 10.25 -4.42 18.09
C VAL A 106 9.99 -5.11 16.77
N ALA A 107 10.11 -6.43 16.74
CA ALA A 107 9.76 -7.24 15.57
C ALA A 107 8.23 -7.33 15.39
N THR A 108 7.77 -7.55 14.17
CA THR A 108 6.33 -7.75 13.85
C THR A 108 5.71 -8.91 14.65
N VAL A 109 6.49 -9.94 14.97
CA VAL A 109 6.06 -11.08 15.79
C VAL A 109 6.15 -10.80 17.31
N GLY A 110 6.34 -9.53 17.73
CA GLY A 110 6.30 -9.10 19.12
C GLY A 110 7.59 -9.28 19.94
N ALA A 111 8.65 -9.80 19.34
CA ALA A 111 9.95 -9.90 20.03
C ALA A 111 10.56 -8.50 20.22
N SER A 112 11.01 -8.18 21.45
CA SER A 112 11.78 -6.94 21.70
C SER A 112 13.16 -7.09 21.04
N LEU A 113 13.50 -6.09 20.22
CA LEU A 113 14.77 -5.97 19.52
C LEU A 113 15.63 -4.86 20.14
N GLU A 114 15.24 -4.35 21.29
CA GLU A 114 15.82 -3.19 21.95
C GLU A 114 16.74 -3.63 23.08
N THR A 115 17.98 -3.12 23.09
CA THR A 115 18.85 -3.10 24.27
C THR A 115 18.57 -1.84 25.10
N ARG A 116 18.98 -1.86 26.39
CA ARG A 116 18.62 -0.84 27.40
C ARG A 116 18.87 0.61 26.94
N ASP A 117 19.94 0.86 26.17
CA ASP A 117 20.41 2.21 25.78
C ASP A 117 20.18 2.55 24.30
N LEU A 118 19.52 1.67 23.54
CA LEU A 118 19.35 1.83 22.10
C LEU A 118 18.61 3.14 21.74
N ALA A 119 17.47 3.41 22.39
CA ALA A 119 16.68 4.61 22.11
C ALA A 119 17.47 5.90 22.42
N ALA A 120 18.28 5.90 23.49
CA ALA A 120 19.12 7.03 23.85
C ALA A 120 20.26 7.22 22.83
N ALA A 121 20.88 6.15 22.36
CA ALA A 121 21.92 6.21 21.33
C ALA A 121 21.35 6.71 19.99
N LEU A 122 20.21 6.18 19.54
CA LEU A 122 19.51 6.68 18.37
C LEU A 122 19.25 8.20 18.47
N SER A 123 18.68 8.65 19.60
CA SER A 123 18.30 10.05 19.80
C SER A 123 19.52 10.99 19.79
N ARG A 124 20.64 10.57 20.35
CA ARG A 124 21.82 11.42 20.51
C ARG A 124 22.78 11.38 19.34
N GLN A 125 22.91 10.22 18.68
CA GLN A 125 23.95 9.99 17.70
C GLN A 125 23.41 9.99 16.23
N LEU A 126 22.27 9.34 15.99
CA LEU A 126 21.81 9.10 14.63
C LEU A 126 20.70 10.07 14.18
N LEU A 127 19.75 10.42 15.06
CA LEU A 127 18.66 11.34 14.69
C LEU A 127 19.16 12.72 14.24
N PRO A 128 20.24 13.32 14.82
CA PRO A 128 20.78 14.59 14.33
C PRO A 128 21.29 14.55 12.88
N ARG A 129 21.53 13.36 12.35
CA ARG A 129 22.00 13.13 10.96
C ARG A 129 20.89 12.68 10.01
N ALA A 130 19.69 12.44 10.54
CA ALA A 130 18.57 11.90 9.77
C ALA A 130 17.84 13.00 8.99
N ASP A 131 17.73 12.85 7.68
CA ASP A 131 16.84 13.69 6.87
C ASP A 131 15.38 13.29 7.07
N LEU A 132 15.13 12.00 7.35
CA LEU A 132 13.81 11.47 7.66
C LEU A 132 13.90 10.38 8.74
N VAL A 133 13.05 10.47 9.75
CA VAL A 133 12.81 9.39 10.72
C VAL A 133 11.41 8.83 10.53
N THR A 134 11.26 7.49 10.52
CA THR A 134 9.98 6.82 10.24
C THR A 134 9.48 5.98 11.42
N PRO A 135 9.22 6.54 12.61
CA PRO A 135 8.79 5.79 13.78
C PRO A 135 7.34 5.31 13.64
N ASN A 136 7.06 4.08 14.08
CA ASN A 136 5.71 3.66 14.40
C ASN A 136 5.26 4.30 15.74
N ARG A 137 4.02 4.03 16.18
CA ARG A 137 3.48 4.60 17.41
C ARG A 137 4.35 4.30 18.64
N TYR A 138 4.76 3.03 18.82
CA TYR A 138 5.60 2.60 19.94
C TYR A 138 6.97 3.28 19.93
N GLU A 139 7.61 3.29 18.76
CA GLU A 139 8.90 3.96 18.56
C GLU A 139 8.80 5.47 18.79
N ALA A 140 7.72 6.09 18.33
CA ALA A 140 7.45 7.52 18.59
C ALA A 140 7.25 7.80 20.09
N GLU A 141 6.57 6.92 20.83
CA GLU A 141 6.46 7.02 22.29
C GLU A 141 7.83 6.95 22.98
N ARG A 142 8.66 5.99 22.56
CA ARG A 142 10.00 5.78 23.13
C ARG A 142 10.95 6.96 22.86
N LEU A 143 10.99 7.45 21.62
CA LEU A 143 11.86 8.56 21.22
C LEU A 143 11.40 9.91 21.78
N SER A 144 10.08 10.15 21.84
CA SER A 144 9.55 11.43 22.34
C SER A 144 9.38 11.50 23.86
N GLY A 145 9.40 10.36 24.56
CA GLY A 145 9.08 10.27 25.98
C GLY A 145 7.60 10.61 26.30
N ARG A 146 6.70 10.48 25.32
CA ARG A 146 5.27 10.81 25.45
C ARG A 146 4.41 9.69 24.89
N ARG A 147 3.32 9.36 25.55
CA ARG A 147 2.32 8.42 25.03
C ARG A 147 1.63 9.02 23.80
N VAL A 148 1.37 8.18 22.79
CA VAL A 148 0.74 8.55 21.51
C VAL A 148 -0.57 7.77 21.36
N ARG A 149 -1.68 8.38 21.78
CA ARG A 149 -3.02 7.79 21.74
C ARG A 149 -3.95 8.45 20.70
N SER A 150 -3.57 9.63 20.23
CA SER A 150 -4.34 10.44 19.32
C SER A 150 -3.44 11.08 18.25
N LEU A 151 -4.05 11.63 17.20
CA LEU A 151 -3.34 12.42 16.19
C LEU A 151 -2.70 13.69 16.82
N ALA A 152 -3.32 14.27 17.85
CA ALA A 152 -2.75 15.38 18.59
C ALA A 152 -1.46 14.97 19.33
N ASP A 153 -1.46 13.79 19.96
CA ASP A 153 -0.24 13.26 20.61
C ASP A 153 0.85 12.97 19.58
N ALA A 154 0.48 12.40 18.41
CA ALA A 154 1.42 12.15 17.32
C ALA A 154 2.08 13.44 16.82
N ARG A 155 1.33 14.56 16.76
CA ARG A 155 1.88 15.88 16.41
C ARG A 155 2.89 16.36 17.46
N ILE A 156 2.61 16.16 18.74
CA ILE A 156 3.54 16.50 19.83
C ILE A 156 4.80 15.63 19.75
N ALA A 157 4.63 14.32 19.57
CA ALA A 157 5.75 13.39 19.46
C ALA A 157 6.63 13.73 18.26
N ALA A 158 6.05 13.99 17.08
CA ALA A 158 6.80 14.36 15.88
C ALA A 158 7.64 15.63 16.06
N ARG A 159 7.07 16.68 16.69
CA ARG A 159 7.84 17.91 17.01
C ARG A 159 9.01 17.62 17.95
N ARG A 160 8.78 16.80 18.99
CA ARG A 160 9.85 16.44 19.94
C ARG A 160 10.96 15.63 19.28
N ILE A 161 10.61 14.66 18.42
CA ILE A 161 11.61 13.88 17.68
C ILE A 161 12.38 14.79 16.72
N SER A 162 11.71 15.72 16.03
CA SER A 162 12.39 16.71 15.21
C SER A 162 13.32 17.62 16.03
N SER A 163 12.96 18.00 17.25
CA SER A 163 13.83 18.77 18.13
C SER A 163 15.08 18.03 18.62
N LEU A 164 15.16 16.72 18.41
CA LEU A 164 16.37 15.92 18.62
C LEU A 164 17.34 16.02 17.42
N GLY A 165 17.02 16.81 16.39
CA GLY A 165 17.87 17.07 15.24
C GLY A 165 17.39 16.47 13.91
N ALA A 166 16.35 15.64 13.91
CA ALA A 166 15.82 15.05 12.68
C ALA A 166 15.20 16.10 11.74
N GLY A 167 15.57 16.11 10.46
CA GLY A 167 15.07 17.04 9.45
C GLY A 167 13.57 16.90 9.18
N ALA A 168 13.08 15.66 9.13
CA ALA A 168 11.66 15.34 9.00
C ALA A 168 11.29 14.11 9.84
N VAL A 169 10.03 14.01 10.25
CA VAL A 169 9.50 12.88 11.04
C VAL A 169 8.21 12.39 10.43
N LEU A 170 8.17 11.14 9.98
CA LEU A 170 6.97 10.45 9.49
C LEU A 170 6.49 9.45 10.54
N VAL A 171 5.55 9.83 11.39
CA VAL A 171 4.92 8.92 12.36
C VAL A 171 3.97 7.99 11.61
N LYS A 172 4.33 6.69 11.55
CA LYS A 172 3.59 5.65 10.84
C LYS A 172 2.31 5.26 11.58
N GLY A 173 1.21 5.16 10.85
CA GLY A 173 0.03 4.38 11.16
C GLY A 173 -0.55 4.48 12.57
N GLY A 174 -0.93 5.67 13.03
CA GLY A 174 -1.76 5.78 14.22
C GLY A 174 -3.19 5.32 13.95
N HIS A 175 -3.70 4.39 14.79
CA HIS A 175 -5.09 3.93 14.74
C HIS A 175 -6.01 4.98 15.37
N PHE A 176 -6.32 6.04 14.62
CA PHE A 176 -7.20 7.09 15.11
C PHE A 176 -8.60 6.89 14.52
N ARG A 177 -9.54 6.39 15.31
CA ARG A 177 -10.96 6.21 14.94
C ARG A 177 -11.20 5.39 13.65
N GLY A 178 -10.40 4.35 13.42
CA GLY A 178 -10.60 3.42 12.29
C GLY A 178 -9.88 3.81 10.99
N GLU A 179 -9.31 4.99 10.88
CA GLU A 179 -8.46 5.41 9.76
C GLU A 179 -6.98 5.21 10.09
N LEU A 180 -6.22 4.82 9.10
CA LEU A 180 -4.76 4.80 9.16
C LEU A 180 -4.25 6.17 8.71
N VAL A 181 -3.55 6.89 9.59
CA VAL A 181 -3.01 8.22 9.27
C VAL A 181 -1.51 8.22 9.52
N ASP A 182 -0.71 8.29 8.45
CA ASP A 182 0.71 8.61 8.57
C ASP A 182 0.85 10.13 8.65
N LEU A 183 1.57 10.62 9.66
CA LEU A 183 1.73 12.03 9.94
C LEU A 183 3.17 12.48 9.68
N LEU A 184 3.37 13.28 8.65
CA LEU A 184 4.66 13.93 8.36
C LEU A 184 4.74 15.28 9.08
N TYR A 185 5.84 15.52 9.80
CA TYR A 185 6.29 16.84 10.25
C TYR A 185 7.58 17.18 9.53
N HIS A 186 7.56 18.28 8.76
CA HIS A 186 8.68 18.75 7.97
C HIS A 186 8.58 20.27 7.79
N GLU A 187 9.69 21.00 7.97
CA GLU A 187 9.76 22.46 7.83
C GLU A 187 8.66 23.19 8.62
N GLY A 188 8.42 22.78 9.87
CA GLY A 188 7.41 23.40 10.73
C GLY A 188 5.94 23.07 10.39
N ARG A 189 5.69 22.29 9.34
CA ARG A 189 4.35 21.97 8.82
C ARG A 189 4.00 20.51 9.00
N PHE A 190 2.70 20.25 9.18
CA PHE A 190 2.16 18.89 9.21
C PHE A 190 1.46 18.55 7.89
N THR A 191 1.70 17.33 7.42
CA THR A 191 0.97 16.73 6.30
C THR A 191 0.40 15.38 6.77
N GLU A 192 -0.88 15.16 6.55
CA GLU A 192 -1.56 13.91 6.88
C GLU A 192 -1.77 13.09 5.63
N TYR A 193 -1.26 11.86 5.65
CA TYR A 193 -1.50 10.87 4.60
C TYR A 193 -2.50 9.85 5.12
N ARG A 194 -3.75 9.97 4.70
CA ARG A 194 -4.83 9.08 5.10
C ARG A 194 -4.91 7.87 4.18
N SER A 195 -5.09 6.70 4.77
CA SER A 195 -5.35 5.45 4.06
C SER A 195 -6.27 4.56 4.90
N TYR A 196 -6.89 3.59 4.25
CA TYR A 196 -7.69 2.59 4.96
C TYR A 196 -6.78 1.50 5.50
N ARG A 197 -7.15 1.00 6.70
CA ARG A 197 -6.38 -0.05 7.36
C ARG A 197 -6.52 -1.36 6.58
N TYR A 198 -5.41 -1.96 6.23
CA TYR A 198 -5.41 -3.34 5.77
C TYR A 198 -5.86 -4.25 6.93
N PRO A 199 -6.78 -5.20 6.69
CA PRO A 199 -7.40 -5.97 7.78
C PRO A 199 -6.46 -6.94 8.49
N LYS A 200 -5.22 -7.09 8.02
CA LYS A 200 -4.20 -8.00 8.59
C LYS A 200 -2.90 -7.25 8.81
N GLU A 201 -2.16 -7.65 9.83
CA GLU A 201 -0.77 -7.26 9.99
C GLU A 201 0.09 -8.10 9.04
N LEU A 202 0.99 -7.44 8.31
CA LEU A 202 1.89 -8.07 7.36
C LEU A 202 3.34 -7.88 7.80
N HIS A 203 4.12 -8.97 7.70
CA HIS A 203 5.53 -8.95 8.01
C HIS A 203 6.32 -8.09 7.01
N GLY A 204 7.20 -7.22 7.53
CA GLY A 204 8.11 -6.40 6.74
C GLY A 204 7.55 -5.08 6.21
N SER A 205 6.33 -4.68 6.58
CA SER A 205 5.69 -3.46 6.06
C SER A 205 6.47 -2.18 6.40
N GLY A 206 7.01 -2.07 7.62
CA GLY A 206 7.85 -0.93 8.05
C GLY A 206 9.14 -0.83 7.25
N CYS A 207 9.87 -1.95 7.14
CA CYS A 207 11.11 -2.03 6.35
C CYS A 207 10.85 -1.65 4.89
N ALA A 208 9.79 -2.20 4.28
CA ALA A 208 9.42 -1.90 2.90
C ALA A 208 9.11 -0.41 2.66
N LEU A 209 8.49 0.28 3.65
CA LEU A 209 8.22 1.71 3.53
C LEU A 209 9.51 2.53 3.56
N GLY A 210 10.34 2.36 4.59
CA GLY A 210 11.62 3.07 4.71
C GLY A 210 12.52 2.83 3.51
N ALA A 211 12.64 1.57 3.06
CA ALA A 211 13.44 1.21 1.91
C ALA A 211 12.88 1.79 0.59
N SER A 212 11.57 1.75 0.37
CA SER A 212 10.96 2.36 -0.83
C SER A 212 11.19 3.87 -0.88
N ILE A 213 11.04 4.58 0.26
CA ILE A 213 11.35 6.02 0.35
C ILE A 213 12.81 6.27 0.00
N THR A 214 13.75 5.49 0.58
CA THR A 214 15.18 5.58 0.30
C THR A 214 15.50 5.36 -1.18
N ALA A 215 14.86 4.37 -1.81
CA ALA A 215 15.02 4.10 -3.24
C ALA A 215 14.58 5.29 -4.11
N PHE A 216 13.45 5.93 -3.78
CA PHE A 216 12.97 7.10 -4.53
C PHE A 216 13.83 8.34 -4.28
N LEU A 217 14.34 8.55 -3.06
CA LEU A 217 15.35 9.59 -2.79
C LEU A 217 16.62 9.33 -3.62
N THR A 218 17.10 8.09 -3.68
CA THR A 218 18.21 7.67 -4.53
C THR A 218 17.93 7.95 -6.01
N ALA A 219 16.68 7.76 -6.46
CA ALA A 219 16.25 8.09 -7.82
C ALA A 219 16.19 9.61 -8.09
N GLY A 220 16.32 10.45 -7.06
CA GLY A 220 16.35 11.92 -7.15
C GLY A 220 15.00 12.61 -6.89
N ASP A 221 14.02 11.88 -6.35
CA ASP A 221 12.74 12.48 -5.98
C ASP A 221 12.90 13.39 -4.75
N PRO A 222 12.20 14.53 -4.69
CA PRO A 222 12.07 15.32 -3.47
C PRO A 222 11.42 14.52 -2.34
N LEU A 223 11.75 14.81 -1.07
CA LEU A 223 11.31 14.05 0.10
C LEU A 223 9.81 13.74 0.13
N ARG A 224 8.95 14.72 -0.12
CA ARG A 224 7.48 14.52 -0.11
C ARG A 224 7.02 13.56 -1.20
N VAL A 225 7.60 13.68 -2.38
CA VAL A 225 7.30 12.79 -3.52
C VAL A 225 7.78 11.36 -3.22
N ALA A 226 8.99 11.23 -2.67
CA ALA A 226 9.55 9.94 -2.26
C ALA A 226 8.67 9.25 -1.19
N ILE A 227 8.13 10.01 -0.22
CA ILE A 227 7.18 9.48 0.78
C ILE A 227 5.89 9.00 0.13
N GLU A 228 5.28 9.81 -0.75
CA GLU A 228 4.03 9.44 -1.45
C GLU A 228 4.22 8.18 -2.31
N ARG A 229 5.28 8.13 -3.10
CA ARG A 229 5.62 6.97 -3.94
C ARG A 229 5.97 5.74 -3.09
N GLY A 230 6.70 5.91 -1.99
CA GLY A 230 6.99 4.84 -1.03
C GLY A 230 5.72 4.25 -0.44
N ARG A 231 4.77 5.08 -0.03
CA ARG A 231 3.45 4.63 0.46
C ARG A 231 2.65 3.89 -0.62
N GLN A 232 2.67 4.36 -1.86
CA GLN A 232 2.04 3.66 -3.00
C GLN A 232 2.67 2.28 -3.22
N ARG A 233 3.99 2.17 -3.12
CA ARG A 233 4.71 0.88 -3.21
C ARG A 233 4.28 -0.09 -2.11
N VAL A 234 4.18 0.39 -0.87
CA VAL A 234 3.72 -0.42 0.26
C VAL A 234 2.26 -0.83 0.08
N ALA A 235 1.38 0.06 -0.36
CA ALA A 235 -0.02 -0.27 -0.65
C ALA A 235 -0.13 -1.36 -1.74
N MET A 236 0.72 -1.30 -2.77
CA MET A 236 0.85 -2.36 -3.78
C MET A 236 1.34 -3.68 -3.15
N GLY A 237 2.35 -3.61 -2.27
CA GLY A 237 2.85 -4.76 -1.54
C GLY A 237 1.80 -5.41 -0.63
N PHE A 238 0.91 -4.61 -0.03
CA PHE A 238 -0.25 -5.11 0.72
C PHE A 238 -1.26 -5.81 -0.19
N ALA A 239 -1.61 -5.21 -1.33
CA ALA A 239 -2.56 -5.76 -2.29
C ALA A 239 -2.09 -7.09 -2.93
N THR A 240 -0.79 -7.32 -2.94
CA THR A 240 -0.14 -8.52 -3.50
C THR A 240 0.59 -9.35 -2.46
N ALA A 241 0.25 -9.16 -1.16
CA ALA A 241 0.84 -9.91 -0.06
C ALA A 241 0.64 -11.42 -0.25
N TYR A 242 1.60 -12.20 0.20
CA TYR A 242 1.61 -13.64 0.00
C TYR A 242 2.02 -14.40 1.26
N ARG A 243 1.61 -15.65 1.31
CA ARG A 243 1.98 -16.59 2.37
C ARG A 243 3.12 -17.47 1.88
N ALA A 244 4.33 -17.24 2.41
CA ALA A 244 5.49 -18.08 2.12
C ALA A 244 5.71 -19.19 3.17
N GLY A 245 5.24 -18.94 4.40
CA GLY A 245 5.33 -19.88 5.52
C GLY A 245 3.98 -20.14 6.18
N HIS A 246 4.00 -20.70 7.39
CA HIS A 246 2.78 -21.04 8.11
C HIS A 246 2.30 -19.96 9.09
N GLY A 247 3.03 -18.85 9.23
CA GLY A 247 2.70 -17.73 10.13
C GLY A 247 2.04 -16.57 9.40
N VAL A 248 2.47 -15.35 9.74
CA VAL A 248 1.97 -14.10 9.15
C VAL A 248 2.30 -14.00 7.66
N GLU A 249 1.42 -13.37 6.90
CA GLU A 249 1.67 -13.06 5.48
C GLU A 249 2.78 -12.01 5.35
N ILE A 250 3.49 -12.05 4.23
CA ILE A 250 4.62 -11.17 3.94
C ILE A 250 4.17 -10.09 2.96
N VAL A 251 4.57 -8.85 3.23
CA VAL A 251 4.41 -7.75 2.26
C VAL A 251 5.25 -8.06 1.01
N ASN A 252 4.63 -7.93 -0.16
CA ASN A 252 5.34 -8.08 -1.43
C ASN A 252 6.16 -6.83 -1.75
N SER A 253 7.35 -6.70 -1.16
CA SER A 253 8.24 -5.55 -1.35
C SER A 253 8.84 -5.46 -2.77
N HIS A 254 8.78 -6.55 -3.55
CA HIS A 254 9.25 -6.60 -4.94
C HIS A 254 8.11 -6.65 -5.97
N ALA A 255 6.86 -6.33 -5.59
CA ALA A 255 5.72 -6.34 -6.52
C ALA A 255 6.04 -5.55 -7.80
N ILE A 256 5.90 -6.19 -8.94
CA ILE A 256 6.08 -5.57 -10.26
C ILE A 256 4.72 -5.09 -10.79
N VAL A 257 4.69 -3.91 -11.40
CA VAL A 257 3.50 -3.39 -12.08
C VAL A 257 3.48 -3.91 -13.50
N ASP A 258 2.74 -4.97 -13.74
CA ASP A 258 2.49 -5.46 -15.10
C ASP A 258 1.30 -4.72 -15.74
N ARG A 259 1.56 -3.54 -16.29
CA ARG A 259 0.53 -2.76 -17.02
C ARG A 259 0.02 -3.49 -18.25
N HIS A 260 0.88 -4.25 -18.93
CA HIS A 260 0.50 -5.00 -20.13
C HIS A 260 -0.44 -6.16 -19.76
N GLY A 261 -0.12 -6.92 -18.73
CA GLY A 261 -1.02 -7.97 -18.21
C GLY A 261 -2.36 -7.44 -17.74
N ILE A 262 -2.42 -6.23 -17.15
CA ILE A 262 -3.68 -5.56 -16.79
C ILE A 262 -4.52 -5.26 -18.06
N VAL A 263 -3.92 -4.71 -19.12
CA VAL A 263 -4.60 -4.42 -20.39
C VAL A 263 -5.16 -5.71 -20.98
N ARG A 264 -4.34 -6.74 -21.12
CA ARG A 264 -4.76 -8.05 -21.62
C ARG A 264 -5.90 -8.65 -20.79
N ALA A 265 -5.82 -8.60 -19.47
CA ALA A 265 -6.86 -9.13 -18.59
C ALA A 265 -8.22 -8.41 -18.77
N VAL A 266 -8.21 -7.11 -19.08
CA VAL A 266 -9.43 -6.35 -19.39
C VAL A 266 -9.97 -6.75 -20.78
N GLU A 267 -9.12 -6.88 -21.79
CA GLU A 267 -9.52 -7.27 -23.17
C GLU A 267 -10.10 -8.69 -23.21
N ASP A 268 -9.38 -9.64 -22.63
CA ASP A 268 -9.84 -11.04 -22.52
C ASP A 268 -11.13 -11.14 -21.72
N GLY A 269 -11.19 -10.39 -20.58
CA GLY A 269 -12.37 -10.32 -19.75
C GLY A 269 -13.57 -9.73 -20.49
N ALA A 270 -13.38 -8.69 -21.28
CA ALA A 270 -14.44 -8.09 -22.10
C ALA A 270 -14.96 -9.05 -23.17
N ALA A 271 -14.08 -9.81 -23.83
CA ALA A 271 -14.47 -10.82 -24.78
C ALA A 271 -15.28 -11.95 -24.13
N VAL A 272 -14.91 -12.36 -22.91
CA VAL A 272 -15.70 -13.33 -22.13
C VAL A 272 -17.04 -12.72 -21.70
N ALA A 273 -17.06 -11.48 -21.22
CA ALA A 273 -18.28 -10.77 -20.80
C ALA A 273 -19.30 -10.67 -21.94
N ALA A 274 -18.85 -10.33 -23.15
CA ALA A 274 -19.69 -10.24 -24.34
C ALA A 274 -20.38 -11.58 -24.69
N ARG A 275 -19.76 -12.71 -24.35
CA ARG A 275 -20.33 -14.06 -24.59
C ARG A 275 -21.28 -14.53 -23.50
N ILE A 276 -21.04 -14.12 -22.23
CA ILE A 276 -21.78 -14.68 -21.09
C ILE A 276 -22.94 -13.80 -20.63
N ILE A 277 -22.94 -12.50 -20.94
CA ILE A 277 -23.97 -11.56 -20.50
C ILE A 277 -25.15 -11.60 -21.50
N PRO A 278 -26.36 -11.98 -21.06
CA PRO A 278 -27.53 -11.90 -21.93
C PRO A 278 -27.90 -10.44 -22.22
N LEU A 279 -28.50 -10.14 -23.38
CA LEU A 279 -28.94 -8.81 -23.78
C LEU A 279 -29.85 -8.15 -22.72
N ALA A 280 -30.70 -8.93 -22.07
CA ALA A 280 -31.60 -8.44 -21.03
C ALA A 280 -30.89 -7.85 -19.77
N TRP A 281 -29.59 -8.14 -19.59
CA TRP A 281 -28.78 -7.65 -18.49
C TRP A 281 -27.87 -6.48 -18.89
N THR A 282 -27.91 -6.08 -20.16
CA THR A 282 -27.10 -4.98 -20.69
C THR A 282 -27.79 -3.65 -20.46
N PRO A 283 -27.14 -2.69 -19.80
CA PRO A 283 -27.67 -1.33 -19.69
C PRO A 283 -27.68 -0.62 -21.07
N GLU A 284 -28.56 0.37 -21.23
CA GLU A 284 -28.58 1.22 -22.44
C GLU A 284 -27.24 1.90 -22.71
N VAL A 285 -26.56 2.32 -21.63
CA VAL A 285 -25.20 2.89 -21.72
C VAL A 285 -24.10 1.88 -22.04
N GLY A 286 -24.44 0.59 -22.19
CA GLY A 286 -23.46 -0.49 -22.36
C GLY A 286 -22.78 -0.94 -21.07
N VAL A 287 -22.00 -2.04 -21.20
CA VAL A 287 -21.23 -2.63 -20.10
C VAL A 287 -19.77 -2.18 -20.22
N ASN A 288 -19.12 -1.86 -19.11
CA ASN A 288 -17.68 -1.64 -19.07
C ASN A 288 -17.06 -2.48 -17.95
N LEU A 289 -15.89 -3.04 -18.21
CA LEU A 289 -15.05 -3.79 -17.29
C LEU A 289 -13.81 -2.98 -17.00
N GLY A 290 -13.51 -2.78 -15.73
CA GLY A 290 -12.29 -2.10 -15.30
C GLY A 290 -11.41 -2.96 -14.42
N TYR A 291 -10.10 -2.71 -14.46
CA TYR A 291 -9.10 -3.34 -13.61
C TYR A 291 -7.99 -2.35 -13.24
N ALA A 292 -7.79 -2.17 -11.94
CA ALA A 292 -6.81 -1.25 -11.40
C ALA A 292 -5.45 -1.89 -11.21
N LEU A 293 -4.40 -1.08 -11.28
CA LEU A 293 -3.07 -1.43 -10.77
C LEU A 293 -3.14 -1.73 -9.27
N PRO A 294 -2.29 -2.62 -8.75
CA PRO A 294 -2.12 -2.73 -7.30
C PRO A 294 -1.68 -1.36 -6.72
N GLY A 295 -2.35 -0.94 -5.64
CA GLY A 295 -2.05 0.36 -5.01
C GLY A 295 -2.49 1.58 -5.82
N ALA A 296 -3.41 1.43 -6.79
CA ALA A 296 -3.95 2.53 -7.59
C ALA A 296 -4.56 3.63 -6.71
N THR A 297 -4.26 4.89 -7.07
CA THR A 297 -4.76 6.08 -6.35
C THR A 297 -5.44 7.09 -7.27
N SER A 298 -5.25 6.97 -8.57
CA SER A 298 -5.76 7.89 -9.58
C SER A 298 -6.56 7.18 -10.69
N LEU A 299 -7.37 7.93 -11.42
CA LEU A 299 -8.10 7.41 -12.57
C LEU A 299 -7.16 6.84 -13.64
N ALA A 300 -5.95 7.40 -13.76
CA ALA A 300 -4.92 6.95 -14.69
C ALA A 300 -4.31 5.58 -14.33
N ASP A 301 -4.59 5.07 -13.13
CA ASP A 301 -4.13 3.76 -12.67
C ASP A 301 -5.15 2.64 -12.93
N VAL A 302 -6.31 2.97 -13.50
CA VAL A 302 -7.38 2.02 -13.79
C VAL A 302 -7.52 1.84 -15.30
N CYS A 303 -7.32 0.61 -15.76
CA CYS A 303 -7.56 0.20 -17.15
C CYS A 303 -9.03 -0.16 -17.33
N ALA A 304 -9.63 0.26 -18.44
CA ALA A 304 -10.99 -0.09 -18.85
C ALA A 304 -11.11 0.00 -20.36
N LEU A 305 -12.21 -0.49 -20.94
CA LEU A 305 -12.46 -0.31 -22.38
C LEU A 305 -12.69 1.18 -22.69
N GLU A 306 -12.05 1.68 -23.73
CA GLU A 306 -12.24 3.04 -24.24
C GLU A 306 -13.65 3.24 -24.79
N GLY A 307 -14.17 2.20 -25.51
CA GLY A 307 -15.58 2.05 -25.84
C GLY A 307 -16.37 1.38 -24.71
N ARG A 308 -17.13 0.37 -25.04
CA ARG A 308 -17.90 -0.45 -24.08
C ARG A 308 -18.21 -1.80 -24.71
N ILE A 309 -18.83 -2.69 -23.95
CA ILE A 309 -19.48 -3.88 -24.50
C ILE A 309 -20.94 -3.44 -24.78
N ILE A 310 -21.30 -3.37 -26.04
CA ILE A 310 -22.59 -2.88 -26.54
C ILE A 310 -23.33 -3.93 -27.36
N ARG A 311 -24.63 -3.72 -27.54
CA ARG A 311 -25.44 -4.56 -28.44
C ARG A 311 -25.15 -4.19 -29.90
N VAL A 312 -24.82 -5.22 -30.69
CA VAL A 312 -24.69 -5.15 -32.13
C VAL A 312 -25.55 -6.26 -32.72
N GLY A 313 -26.72 -5.90 -33.24
CA GLY A 313 -27.74 -6.87 -33.64
C GLY A 313 -28.23 -7.75 -32.48
N GLU A 314 -28.08 -9.04 -32.58
CA GLU A 314 -28.46 -10.05 -31.59
C GLU A 314 -27.31 -10.42 -30.62
N ARG A 315 -26.18 -9.75 -30.67
CA ARG A 315 -24.98 -10.10 -29.91
C ARG A 315 -24.45 -8.89 -29.14
N LEU A 316 -23.66 -9.19 -28.12
CA LEU A 316 -22.82 -8.20 -27.47
C LEU A 316 -21.43 -8.22 -28.08
N GLN A 317 -20.85 -7.04 -28.26
CA GLN A 317 -19.49 -6.87 -28.78
C GLN A 317 -18.75 -5.82 -27.95
N ALA A 318 -17.50 -6.15 -27.58
CA ALA A 318 -16.59 -5.16 -27.01
C ALA A 318 -16.12 -4.20 -28.13
N THR A 319 -16.15 -2.90 -27.85
CA THR A 319 -15.74 -1.85 -28.78
C THR A 319 -14.60 -1.04 -28.19
N GLY A 320 -13.61 -0.74 -29.01
CA GLY A 320 -12.40 -0.03 -28.63
C GLY A 320 -11.42 -0.87 -27.79
N PRO A 321 -10.16 -0.43 -27.72
CA PRO A 321 -9.11 -1.09 -26.94
C PRO A 321 -9.28 -0.84 -25.45
N ALA A 322 -8.62 -1.66 -24.63
CA ALA A 322 -8.46 -1.39 -23.21
C ALA A 322 -7.31 -0.41 -22.98
N ARG A 323 -7.57 0.66 -22.23
CA ARG A 323 -6.56 1.70 -21.89
C ARG A 323 -6.70 2.16 -20.46
N PHE A 324 -5.58 2.57 -19.89
CA PHE A 324 -5.56 3.25 -18.61
C PHE A 324 -6.18 4.65 -18.71
N GLY A 325 -7.03 5.01 -17.74
CA GLY A 325 -7.74 6.29 -17.74
C GLY A 325 -9.00 6.33 -18.63
N ALA A 326 -9.32 5.28 -19.37
CA ALA A 326 -10.41 5.27 -20.36
C ALA A 326 -11.82 5.44 -19.77
N SER A 327 -12.06 5.01 -18.53
CA SER A 327 -13.39 5.10 -17.92
C SER A 327 -13.38 5.74 -16.55
N ARG A 328 -13.87 6.97 -16.45
CA ARG A 328 -14.02 7.66 -15.15
C ARG A 328 -15.04 6.96 -14.23
N HIS A 329 -16.07 6.35 -14.80
CA HIS A 329 -17.19 5.76 -14.06
C HIS A 329 -16.76 4.51 -13.28
N VAL A 330 -16.23 3.52 -13.99
CA VAL A 330 -15.76 2.25 -13.41
C VAL A 330 -14.55 2.51 -12.50
N ALA A 331 -13.64 3.40 -12.90
CA ALA A 331 -12.46 3.73 -12.11
C ALA A 331 -12.82 4.30 -10.73
N ARG A 332 -13.77 5.21 -10.63
CA ARG A 332 -14.21 5.77 -9.33
C ARG A 332 -14.79 4.72 -8.39
N ILE A 333 -15.53 3.74 -8.93
CA ILE A 333 -16.07 2.63 -8.14
C ILE A 333 -14.93 1.79 -7.57
N ILE A 334 -13.99 1.39 -8.44
CA ILE A 334 -12.84 0.55 -8.07
C ILE A 334 -11.97 1.29 -7.04
N LEU A 335 -11.57 2.52 -7.31
CA LEU A 335 -10.73 3.31 -6.41
C LEU A 335 -11.39 3.52 -5.05
N THR A 336 -12.71 3.74 -5.02
CA THR A 336 -13.45 3.84 -3.76
C THR A 336 -13.46 2.51 -3.00
N ALA A 337 -13.70 1.39 -3.68
CA ALA A 337 -13.65 0.07 -3.06
C ALA A 337 -12.25 -0.27 -2.53
N MET A 338 -11.20 0.05 -3.29
CA MET A 338 -9.79 -0.17 -2.91
C MET A 338 -9.36 0.61 -1.66
N ARG A 339 -10.01 1.74 -1.33
CA ARG A 339 -9.77 2.45 -0.07
C ARG A 339 -10.11 1.59 1.15
N TYR A 340 -11.07 0.66 1.02
CA TYR A 340 -11.56 -0.22 2.09
C TYR A 340 -10.98 -1.63 2.01
N ASP A 341 -10.76 -2.15 0.80
CA ASP A 341 -10.05 -3.42 0.55
C ASP A 341 -9.19 -3.29 -0.72
N PRO A 342 -7.87 -3.10 -0.57
CA PRO A 342 -6.94 -2.91 -1.70
C PRO A 342 -6.88 -4.07 -2.70
N ARG A 343 -7.42 -5.24 -2.35
CA ARG A 343 -7.48 -6.41 -3.25
C ARG A 343 -8.59 -6.30 -4.28
N LEU A 344 -9.67 -5.56 -3.97
CA LEU A 344 -10.84 -5.44 -4.85
C LEU A 344 -10.56 -4.42 -5.96
N ARG A 345 -9.82 -4.87 -6.98
CA ARG A 345 -9.26 -4.05 -8.04
C ARG A 345 -10.05 -4.09 -9.35
N SER A 346 -11.13 -4.86 -9.44
CA SER A 346 -11.92 -5.01 -10.66
C SER A 346 -13.40 -4.79 -10.43
N ALA A 347 -14.08 -4.23 -11.43
CA ALA A 347 -15.53 -4.04 -11.40
C ALA A 347 -16.13 -4.07 -12.81
N ILE A 348 -17.39 -4.53 -12.90
CA ILE A 348 -18.22 -4.48 -14.09
C ILE A 348 -19.61 -3.94 -13.77
N ASN A 349 -20.24 -3.20 -14.70
CA ASN A 349 -21.60 -2.73 -14.52
C ASN A 349 -22.59 -3.57 -15.35
N LEU A 350 -23.76 -3.85 -14.77
CA LEU A 350 -24.88 -4.51 -15.42
C LEU A 350 -26.19 -3.78 -15.11
N LYS A 351 -27.23 -4.06 -15.91
CA LYS A 351 -28.60 -3.58 -15.63
C LYS A 351 -29.13 -4.19 -14.34
N TYR A 352 -29.71 -3.37 -13.47
CA TYR A 352 -30.33 -3.81 -12.23
C TYR A 352 -31.85 -3.83 -12.36
N ARG A 353 -32.48 -4.84 -11.76
CA ARG A 353 -33.92 -4.93 -11.59
C ARG A 353 -34.21 -5.30 -10.14
N GLU A 354 -35.17 -4.63 -9.52
CA GLU A 354 -35.48 -4.85 -8.10
C GLU A 354 -35.81 -6.34 -7.78
N LYS A 355 -36.45 -7.05 -8.71
CA LYS A 355 -36.69 -8.51 -8.59
C LYS A 355 -35.41 -9.33 -8.35
N ASN A 356 -34.25 -8.82 -8.75
CA ASN A 356 -32.98 -9.49 -8.53
C ASN A 356 -32.46 -9.36 -7.09
N ARG A 357 -32.98 -8.46 -6.30
CA ARG A 357 -32.53 -8.19 -4.93
C ARG A 357 -32.58 -9.43 -4.02
N THR A 358 -33.76 -10.03 -3.93
CA THR A 358 -33.98 -11.23 -3.10
C THR A 358 -33.11 -12.38 -3.58
N ARG A 359 -32.99 -12.52 -4.89
CA ARG A 359 -32.20 -13.55 -5.51
C ARG A 359 -30.69 -13.40 -5.22
N LEU A 360 -30.11 -12.23 -5.40
CA LEU A 360 -28.71 -11.97 -5.08
C LEU A 360 -28.39 -12.32 -3.64
N LYS A 361 -29.28 -11.98 -2.70
CA LYS A 361 -29.15 -12.36 -1.27
C LYS A 361 -29.22 -13.87 -1.07
N LYS A 362 -30.19 -14.55 -1.71
CA LYS A 362 -30.30 -16.04 -1.63
C LYS A 362 -29.06 -16.75 -2.18
N MET A 363 -28.38 -16.16 -3.17
CA MET A 363 -27.13 -16.68 -3.73
C MET A 363 -25.90 -16.41 -2.85
N GLY A 364 -26.07 -15.72 -1.70
CA GLY A 364 -25.01 -15.42 -0.74
C GLY A 364 -24.19 -14.19 -1.07
N PHE A 365 -24.59 -13.37 -2.07
CA PHE A 365 -23.90 -12.12 -2.38
C PHE A 365 -24.18 -11.05 -1.33
N ALA A 366 -23.11 -10.40 -0.87
CA ALA A 366 -23.21 -9.18 -0.09
C ALA A 366 -23.69 -8.03 -1.00
N LEU A 367 -24.93 -7.56 -0.79
CA LEU A 367 -25.54 -6.50 -1.59
C LEU A 367 -25.59 -5.19 -0.83
N GLY A 368 -24.85 -4.20 -1.30
CA GLY A 368 -24.94 -2.79 -0.90
C GLY A 368 -25.86 -1.99 -1.82
N THR A 369 -26.56 -1.03 -1.27
CA THR A 369 -27.45 -0.14 -2.07
C THR A 369 -27.30 1.31 -1.66
N PHE A 370 -27.47 2.23 -2.60
CA PHE A 370 -27.58 3.66 -2.33
C PHE A 370 -28.73 4.29 -3.13
N ALA A 371 -29.22 5.41 -2.66
CA ALA A 371 -30.32 6.17 -3.30
C ALA A 371 -29.74 7.47 -3.89
N ARG A 372 -29.84 7.66 -5.20
CA ARG A 372 -29.29 8.82 -5.92
C ARG A 372 -29.92 10.15 -5.49
N GLU A 373 -31.16 10.12 -5.01
CA GLU A 373 -31.85 11.30 -4.51
C GLU A 373 -31.18 11.93 -3.27
N ARG A 374 -30.33 11.16 -2.60
CA ARG A 374 -29.56 11.59 -1.41
C ARG A 374 -28.15 12.05 -1.72
N GLU A 375 -27.80 12.13 -3.00
CA GLU A 375 -26.47 12.56 -3.44
C GLU A 375 -26.27 14.05 -3.12
N PRO A 376 -25.19 14.43 -2.42
CA PRO A 376 -24.88 15.84 -2.17
C PRO A 376 -24.57 16.58 -3.49
N ARG A 377 -24.94 17.86 -3.58
CA ARG A 377 -24.60 18.69 -4.74
C ARG A 377 -23.10 18.74 -4.97
N GLY A 378 -22.66 18.49 -6.21
CA GLY A 378 -21.25 18.51 -6.60
C GLY A 378 -20.47 17.23 -6.27
N ALA A 379 -21.09 16.24 -5.62
CA ALA A 379 -20.46 14.95 -5.39
C ALA A 379 -20.40 14.09 -6.66
N SER A 380 -19.43 13.18 -6.72
CA SER A 380 -19.41 12.15 -7.75
C SER A 380 -20.34 11.00 -7.36
N THR A 381 -21.42 10.78 -8.08
CA THR A 381 -22.40 9.70 -7.83
C THR A 381 -21.73 8.35 -7.56
N MET A 382 -20.70 8.02 -8.33
CA MET A 382 -20.03 6.70 -8.23
C MET A 382 -19.16 6.59 -6.99
N GLU A 383 -18.46 7.64 -6.64
CA GLU A 383 -17.62 7.66 -5.44
C GLU A 383 -18.50 7.69 -4.19
N TRP A 384 -19.41 8.65 -4.11
CA TRP A 384 -20.32 8.79 -2.98
C TRP A 384 -21.22 7.57 -2.79
N GLY A 385 -21.85 7.07 -3.86
CA GLY A 385 -22.76 5.93 -3.78
C GLY A 385 -22.04 4.62 -3.37
N THR A 386 -20.82 4.40 -3.87
CA THR A 386 -19.99 3.26 -3.47
C THR A 386 -19.64 3.36 -1.99
N GLU A 387 -19.19 4.53 -1.54
CA GLU A 387 -18.83 4.76 -0.15
C GLU A 387 -20.04 4.58 0.80
N GLN A 388 -21.22 5.10 0.45
CA GLN A 388 -22.46 4.90 1.21
C GLN A 388 -22.84 3.43 1.35
N ALA A 389 -22.73 2.66 0.27
CA ALA A 389 -23.01 1.23 0.27
C ALA A 389 -22.06 0.46 1.19
N ILE A 390 -20.77 0.80 1.17
CA ILE A 390 -19.74 0.20 2.04
C ILE A 390 -19.98 0.55 3.51
N ARG A 391 -20.16 1.84 3.82
CA ARG A 391 -20.38 2.31 5.21
C ARG A 391 -21.61 1.68 5.85
N ARG A 392 -22.72 1.53 5.10
CA ARG A 392 -23.95 0.89 5.59
C ARG A 392 -23.81 -0.60 5.86
N LEU A 393 -22.98 -1.28 5.07
CA LEU A 393 -22.77 -2.72 5.22
C LEU A 393 -21.64 -3.07 6.20
N GLY A 394 -20.77 -2.09 6.54
CA GLY A 394 -19.58 -2.27 7.36
C GLY A 394 -18.44 -3.01 6.66
N ARG A 395 -18.59 -3.34 5.37
CA ARG A 395 -17.59 -4.00 4.51
C ARG A 395 -17.87 -3.70 3.05
N VAL A 396 -16.88 -3.96 2.17
CA VAL A 396 -17.11 -3.83 0.72
C VAL A 396 -18.07 -4.95 0.27
N PRO A 397 -19.19 -4.60 -0.39
CA PRO A 397 -20.13 -5.60 -0.90
C PRO A 397 -19.64 -6.24 -2.20
N ASP A 398 -20.12 -7.45 -2.51
CA ASP A 398 -19.88 -8.08 -3.81
C ASP A 398 -20.60 -7.35 -4.95
N VAL A 399 -21.77 -6.78 -4.64
CA VAL A 399 -22.63 -6.08 -5.59
C VAL A 399 -23.11 -4.76 -4.97
N ILE A 400 -22.96 -3.67 -5.71
CA ILE A 400 -23.50 -2.36 -5.35
C ILE A 400 -24.59 -2.00 -6.36
N ALA A 401 -25.83 -1.76 -5.89
CA ALA A 401 -26.95 -1.44 -6.77
C ALA A 401 -27.60 -0.08 -6.43
N ASP A 402 -28.06 0.59 -7.47
CA ASP A 402 -28.98 1.73 -7.36
C ASP A 402 -30.23 1.50 -8.23
N ARG A 403 -31.32 2.18 -7.87
CA ARG A 403 -32.61 2.08 -8.57
C ARG A 403 -32.74 3.01 -9.77
N GLY A 404 -31.65 3.70 -10.13
CA GLY A 404 -31.70 4.77 -11.14
C GLY A 404 -32.31 6.07 -10.61
N GLY A 405 -32.88 6.87 -11.48
CA GLY A 405 -33.48 8.15 -11.18
C GLY A 405 -34.06 8.77 -12.48
N VAL A 406 -34.52 10.00 -12.42
CA VAL A 406 -35.04 10.69 -13.62
C VAL A 406 -33.94 10.73 -14.70
N GLY A 407 -34.20 10.11 -15.86
CA GLY A 407 -33.22 9.98 -16.97
C GLY A 407 -32.02 9.09 -16.71
N LYS A 408 -32.01 8.29 -15.64
CA LYS A 408 -30.89 7.41 -15.30
C LYS A 408 -31.37 5.99 -15.01
N GLU A 409 -30.87 5.03 -15.76
CA GLU A 409 -31.20 3.62 -15.63
C GLU A 409 -30.69 3.02 -14.31
N ALA A 410 -31.45 2.07 -13.74
CA ALA A 410 -31.06 1.31 -12.58
C ALA A 410 -29.88 0.37 -12.91
N MET A 411 -28.81 0.42 -12.13
CA MET A 411 -27.61 -0.34 -12.39
C MET A 411 -27.08 -1.05 -11.16
N MET A 412 -26.42 -2.18 -11.38
CA MET A 412 -25.56 -2.82 -10.38
C MET A 412 -24.12 -2.88 -10.85
N ARG A 413 -23.20 -2.87 -9.90
CA ARG A 413 -21.75 -2.99 -10.10
C ARG A 413 -21.29 -4.18 -9.29
N ILE A 414 -20.62 -5.08 -9.97
CA ILE A 414 -20.08 -6.31 -9.38
C ILE A 414 -18.60 -6.08 -9.17
N LEU A 415 -18.14 -6.27 -7.95
CA LEU A 415 -16.76 -6.05 -7.52
C LEU A 415 -16.03 -7.39 -7.37
N GLY A 416 -14.72 -7.36 -7.61
CA GLY A 416 -13.84 -8.52 -7.43
C GLY A 416 -12.37 -8.15 -7.41
N GLU A 417 -11.53 -9.13 -7.13
CA GLU A 417 -10.09 -8.93 -7.05
C GLU A 417 -9.48 -8.73 -8.45
N GLU A 418 -9.99 -9.47 -9.43
CA GLU A 418 -9.54 -9.43 -10.83
C GLU A 418 -10.72 -9.64 -11.80
N PRO A 419 -10.56 -9.37 -13.12
CA PRO A 419 -11.61 -9.60 -14.11
C PRO A 419 -12.19 -11.01 -14.09
N ALA A 420 -11.37 -12.06 -13.91
CA ALA A 420 -11.82 -13.44 -13.83
C ALA A 420 -12.76 -13.69 -12.65
N ASP A 421 -12.49 -13.12 -11.48
CA ASP A 421 -13.35 -13.20 -10.29
C ASP A 421 -14.69 -12.50 -10.54
N VAL A 422 -14.65 -11.28 -11.07
CA VAL A 422 -15.87 -10.53 -11.44
C VAL A 422 -16.73 -11.35 -12.40
N LEU A 423 -16.13 -11.95 -13.42
CA LEU A 423 -16.86 -12.74 -14.42
C LEU A 423 -17.40 -14.06 -13.87
N ARG A 424 -16.75 -14.69 -12.88
CA ARG A 424 -17.32 -15.82 -12.13
C ARG A 424 -18.62 -15.42 -11.42
N LYS A 425 -18.60 -14.25 -10.75
CA LYS A 425 -19.80 -13.70 -10.08
C LYS A 425 -20.89 -13.37 -11.11
N VAL A 426 -20.55 -12.73 -12.23
CA VAL A 426 -21.49 -12.46 -13.35
C VAL A 426 -22.15 -13.73 -13.84
N ARG A 427 -21.38 -14.79 -14.16
CA ARG A 427 -21.93 -16.09 -14.61
C ARG A 427 -22.95 -16.66 -13.64
N ARG A 428 -22.66 -16.62 -12.34
CA ARG A 428 -23.61 -17.08 -11.30
C ARG A 428 -24.88 -16.25 -11.32
N ILE A 429 -24.77 -14.94 -11.44
CA ILE A 429 -25.90 -14.00 -11.43
C ILE A 429 -26.80 -14.20 -12.65
N VAL A 430 -26.26 -14.35 -13.85
CA VAL A 430 -27.04 -14.40 -15.09
C VAL A 430 -27.60 -15.81 -15.42
N ARG A 431 -26.88 -16.89 -15.07
CA ARG A 431 -27.33 -18.29 -15.33
C ARG A 431 -28.52 -18.73 -14.49
N GLY A 432 -28.72 -18.15 -13.37
CA GLY A 432 -29.88 -18.46 -12.53
C GLY A 432 -31.08 -17.54 -12.87
N ALA A 433 -31.16 -16.87 -14.02
CA ALA A 433 -32.25 -15.97 -14.43
C ALA A 433 -33.27 -16.67 -15.32
#